data_80fd8f334969aad747b5005ee615847e
#
_entry.id   80fd8f334969aad747b5005ee615847e
#
_cell.length_a   1.000
_cell.length_b   1.000
_cell.length_c   1.000
_cell.angle_alpha   90.00
_cell.angle_beta   90.00
_cell.angle_gamma   90.00
#
_symmetry.space_group_name_H-M   'P 1'
#
loop_
_entity.id
_entity.type
_entity.pdbx_description
1 polymer ?
#
loop_
_entity_poly.entity_id
_entity_poly.type
_entity_poly.pdbx_seq_one_letter_code
_entity_poly.pdbx_strand_id
1 'polypeptide(L)'
;VKASVLALIRFLPFDVALPDFGLPLAAIGLFGAFYGVVIGITQSRPKIVLAYSSVSQMGFLVAVIGMGLAAGDADTPLAASFYAAHHLLVKGALFLAVGVIATTGRRWRWPMLLPAAILALGIGGLPLTGGALAKLAVKPVLGDGWVELLAILSAIGTTLLMLHFLHRLLVSASPDPSMSAPVGWVLSWMFMFVAALVAPWMLYSATGIGTWSDALQPAILWAASWPILIGAGLALGLWRWGRYLPRVPEGDVVVVGQPVMRVVVRCAEALERVEGVLRQWPVAGLSLLMLSLILGGVMFNGH
;
A
#
# COMPACT_ATOMS: atom_id res chain seq x y z
N VAL A 1 -2.37 -1.16 -8.45
CA VAL A 1 -2.66 -0.51 -7.15
C VAL A 1 -2.86 0.99 -7.32
N LYS A 2 -1.94 1.72 -8.00
CA LYS A 2 -2.07 3.19 -8.15
C LYS A 2 -3.14 3.59 -9.15
N ALA A 3 -3.34 2.83 -10.22
CA ALA A 3 -4.43 3.04 -11.17
C ALA A 3 -5.81 2.95 -10.49
N SER A 4 -5.96 2.05 -9.50
CA SER A 4 -7.21 1.93 -8.73
C SER A 4 -7.49 3.18 -7.88
N VAL A 5 -6.45 3.76 -7.26
CA VAL A 5 -6.59 5.01 -6.50
C VAL A 5 -6.94 6.18 -7.42
N LEU A 6 -6.31 6.27 -8.60
CA LEU A 6 -6.65 7.29 -9.59
C LEU A 6 -8.10 7.15 -10.08
N ALA A 7 -8.58 5.90 -10.24
CA ALA A 7 -9.98 5.66 -10.59
C ALA A 7 -10.92 6.15 -9.47
N LEU A 8 -10.63 5.86 -8.21
CA LEU A 8 -11.42 6.37 -7.08
C LEU A 8 -11.45 7.91 -7.06
N ILE A 9 -10.28 8.57 -7.22
CA ILE A 9 -10.19 10.03 -7.25
C ILE A 9 -10.99 10.61 -8.43
N ARG A 10 -11.02 9.93 -9.58
CA ARG A 10 -11.64 10.45 -10.82
C ARG A 10 -13.15 10.25 -10.85
N PHE A 11 -13.67 9.17 -10.30
CA PHE A 11 -15.05 8.75 -10.51
C PHE A 11 -15.95 8.92 -9.29
N LEU A 12 -15.42 9.14 -8.08
CA LEU A 12 -16.24 9.38 -6.90
C LEU A 12 -16.72 10.84 -6.84
N PRO A 13 -17.99 11.08 -6.45
CA PRO A 13 -18.58 12.41 -6.32
C PRO A 13 -18.21 13.03 -4.96
N PHE A 14 -17.13 13.81 -4.90
CA PHE A 14 -16.67 14.46 -3.65
C PHE A 14 -17.41 15.76 -3.31
N ASP A 15 -18.30 16.21 -4.14
CA ASP A 15 -19.18 17.37 -3.95
C ASP A 15 -20.46 17.02 -3.16
N VAL A 16 -20.69 15.73 -2.91
CA VAL A 16 -21.85 15.22 -2.18
C VAL A 16 -21.39 14.38 -1.00
N ALA A 17 -21.89 14.68 0.20
CA ALA A 17 -21.60 13.88 1.39
C ALA A 17 -22.29 12.51 1.31
N LEU A 18 -21.49 11.45 1.31
CA LEU A 18 -21.95 10.05 1.24
C LEU A 18 -21.37 9.22 2.40
N PRO A 19 -21.81 9.46 3.66
CA PRO A 19 -21.25 8.79 4.83
C PRO A 19 -21.46 7.27 4.81
N ASP A 20 -22.57 6.78 4.26
CA ASP A 20 -22.88 5.34 4.19
C ASP A 20 -21.90 4.55 3.29
N PHE A 21 -21.26 5.21 2.34
CA PHE A 21 -20.21 4.62 1.49
C PHE A 21 -18.81 5.03 1.93
N GLY A 22 -18.63 6.27 2.33
CA GLY A 22 -17.32 6.82 2.71
C GLY A 22 -16.75 6.18 3.96
N LEU A 23 -17.54 6.01 5.02
CA LEU A 23 -17.06 5.43 6.28
C LEU A 23 -16.64 3.96 6.15
N PRO A 24 -17.41 3.05 5.50
CA PRO A 24 -16.94 1.70 5.21
C PRO A 24 -15.67 1.67 4.36
N LEU A 25 -15.57 2.56 3.35
CA LEU A 25 -14.37 2.67 2.53
C LEU A 25 -13.15 3.09 3.36
N ALA A 26 -13.33 4.06 4.27
CA ALA A 26 -12.29 4.51 5.20
C ALA A 26 -11.86 3.37 6.15
N ALA A 27 -12.80 2.61 6.68
CA ALA A 27 -12.52 1.46 7.55
C ALA A 27 -11.71 0.36 6.83
N ILE A 28 -12.09 -0.01 5.61
CA ILE A 28 -11.34 -0.95 4.77
C ILE A 28 -9.94 -0.40 4.47
N GLY A 29 -9.83 0.88 4.17
CA GLY A 29 -8.55 1.55 3.96
C GLY A 29 -7.64 1.47 5.17
N LEU A 30 -8.13 1.79 6.36
CA LEU A 30 -7.40 1.68 7.62
C LEU A 30 -6.99 0.24 7.93
N PHE A 31 -7.89 -0.72 7.73
CA PHE A 31 -7.54 -2.14 7.86
C PHE A 31 -6.35 -2.50 6.97
N GLY A 32 -6.38 -2.11 5.69
CA GLY A 32 -5.27 -2.32 4.76
C GLY A 32 -3.98 -1.63 5.20
N ALA A 33 -4.08 -0.43 5.78
CA ALA A 33 -2.93 0.31 6.30
C ALA A 33 -2.21 -0.45 7.42
N PHE A 34 -2.94 -0.96 8.40
CA PHE A 34 -2.37 -1.73 9.51
C PHE A 34 -1.95 -3.14 9.09
N TYR A 35 -2.74 -3.82 8.26
CA TYR A 35 -2.39 -5.12 7.69
C TYR A 35 -1.03 -5.08 7.00
N GLY A 36 -0.80 -4.06 6.15
CA GLY A 36 0.47 -3.87 5.46
C GLY A 36 1.67 -3.73 6.40
N VAL A 37 1.50 -3.06 7.55
CA VAL A 37 2.54 -2.95 8.58
C VAL A 37 2.78 -4.29 9.27
N VAL A 38 1.72 -4.90 9.81
CA VAL A 38 1.82 -6.13 10.62
C VAL A 38 2.46 -7.27 9.83
N ILE A 39 2.01 -7.49 8.59
CA ILE A 39 2.62 -8.53 7.76
C ILE A 39 4.00 -8.11 7.24
N GLY A 40 4.16 -6.83 6.89
CA GLY A 40 5.42 -6.33 6.36
C GLY A 40 6.61 -6.48 7.30
N ILE A 41 6.43 -6.30 8.62
CA ILE A 41 7.51 -6.47 9.61
C ILE A 41 7.96 -7.93 9.80
N THR A 42 7.16 -8.91 9.37
CA THR A 42 7.53 -10.33 9.41
C THR A 42 8.35 -10.76 8.20
N GLN A 43 8.43 -9.92 7.16
CA GLN A 43 9.07 -10.28 5.89
C GLN A 43 10.60 -10.10 5.94
N SER A 44 11.30 -10.93 5.19
CA SER A 44 12.77 -10.96 5.18
C SER A 44 13.40 -10.26 3.98
N ARG A 45 12.74 -10.26 2.83
CA ARG A 45 13.26 -9.67 1.59
C ARG A 45 12.91 -8.18 1.49
N PRO A 46 13.88 -7.28 1.24
CA PRO A 46 13.61 -5.84 1.15
C PRO A 46 12.50 -5.48 0.16
N LYS A 47 12.46 -6.13 -1.01
CA LYS A 47 11.42 -5.87 -2.03
C LYS A 47 10.02 -6.21 -1.52
N ILE A 48 9.87 -7.27 -0.73
CA ILE A 48 8.59 -7.70 -0.17
C ILE A 48 8.16 -6.75 0.94
N VAL A 49 9.07 -6.37 1.86
CA VAL A 49 8.81 -5.33 2.87
C VAL A 49 8.32 -4.04 2.19
N LEU A 50 8.98 -3.64 1.09
CA LEU A 50 8.61 -2.47 0.32
C LEU A 50 7.24 -2.62 -0.37
N ALA A 51 6.87 -3.83 -0.81
CA ALA A 51 5.54 -4.11 -1.36
C ALA A 51 4.45 -3.96 -0.29
N TYR A 52 4.64 -4.53 0.91
CA TYR A 52 3.69 -4.37 2.02
C TYR A 52 3.57 -2.93 2.50
N SER A 53 4.66 -2.15 2.46
CA SER A 53 4.54 -0.73 2.74
C SER A 53 3.76 0.02 1.65
N SER A 54 3.67 -0.50 0.42
CA SER A 54 2.74 0.06 -0.57
C SER A 54 1.29 -0.29 -0.25
N VAL A 55 1.01 -1.50 0.24
CA VAL A 55 -0.33 -1.89 0.73
C VAL A 55 -0.74 -0.96 1.87
N SER A 56 0.15 -0.75 2.85
CA SER A 56 -0.10 0.14 3.98
C SER A 56 -0.42 1.58 3.53
N GLN A 57 0.40 2.16 2.66
CA GLN A 57 0.21 3.55 2.24
C GLN A 57 -0.99 3.75 1.31
N MET A 58 -1.29 2.77 0.46
CA MET A 58 -2.51 2.82 -0.36
C MET A 58 -3.75 2.59 0.48
N GLY A 59 -3.69 1.73 1.50
CA GLY A 59 -4.75 1.59 2.49
C GLY A 59 -5.03 2.91 3.20
N PHE A 60 -3.99 3.60 3.67
CA PHE A 60 -4.13 4.92 4.27
C PHE A 60 -4.76 5.94 3.29
N LEU A 61 -4.34 5.94 2.03
CA LEU A 61 -4.89 6.84 1.03
C LEU A 61 -6.35 6.54 0.70
N VAL A 62 -6.75 5.26 0.68
CA VAL A 62 -8.15 4.85 0.56
C VAL A 62 -8.97 5.33 1.76
N ALA A 63 -8.38 5.34 2.97
CA ALA A 63 -9.04 5.90 4.15
C ALA A 63 -9.26 7.41 4.01
N VAL A 64 -8.28 8.17 3.52
CA VAL A 64 -8.43 9.60 3.20
C VAL A 64 -9.56 9.83 2.20
N ILE A 65 -9.58 9.07 1.10
CA ILE A 65 -10.63 9.15 0.08
C ILE A 65 -12.00 8.84 0.68
N GLY A 66 -12.09 7.81 1.53
CA GLY A 66 -13.33 7.46 2.22
C GLY A 66 -13.83 8.55 3.15
N MET A 67 -12.94 9.18 3.90
CA MET A 67 -13.30 10.31 4.79
C MET A 67 -13.77 11.52 4.00
N GLY A 68 -13.04 11.89 2.93
CA GLY A 68 -13.44 12.98 2.05
C GLY A 68 -14.79 12.74 1.38
N LEU A 69 -15.07 11.51 0.93
CA LEU A 69 -16.37 11.14 0.37
C LEU A 69 -17.47 11.19 1.42
N ALA A 70 -17.18 10.75 2.66
CA ALA A 70 -18.16 10.82 3.75
C ALA A 70 -18.54 12.26 4.11
N ALA A 71 -17.57 13.18 4.04
CA ALA A 71 -17.75 14.59 4.33
C ALA A 71 -18.29 15.42 3.14
N GLY A 72 -18.21 14.92 1.91
CA GLY A 72 -18.48 15.72 0.70
C GLY A 72 -17.42 16.81 0.48
N ASP A 73 -16.15 16.48 0.73
CA ASP A 73 -15.03 17.43 0.66
C ASP A 73 -14.42 17.46 -0.74
N ALA A 74 -14.68 18.55 -1.47
CA ALA A 74 -14.22 18.77 -2.83
C ALA A 74 -12.70 18.93 -2.98
N ASP A 75 -11.97 19.20 -1.89
CA ASP A 75 -10.50 19.34 -1.91
C ASP A 75 -9.78 17.99 -1.78
N THR A 76 -10.49 16.95 -1.35
CA THR A 76 -9.96 15.59 -1.22
C THR A 76 -9.25 15.06 -2.47
N PRO A 77 -9.77 15.20 -3.70
CA PRO A 77 -9.10 14.75 -4.91
C PRO A 77 -7.69 15.34 -5.09
N LEU A 78 -7.53 16.63 -4.80
CA LEU A 78 -6.24 17.31 -4.93
C LEU A 78 -5.25 16.81 -3.87
N ALA A 79 -5.64 16.77 -2.61
CA ALA A 79 -4.82 16.28 -1.50
C ALA A 79 -4.41 14.80 -1.69
N ALA A 80 -5.35 13.94 -2.09
CA ALA A 80 -5.11 12.53 -2.38
C ALA A 80 -4.18 12.34 -3.58
N SER A 81 -4.33 13.13 -4.64
CA SER A 81 -3.46 13.12 -5.82
C SER A 81 -2.03 13.51 -5.48
N PHE A 82 -1.86 14.56 -4.68
CA PHE A 82 -0.56 15.00 -4.20
C PHE A 82 0.15 13.90 -3.38
N TYR A 83 -0.58 13.28 -2.45
CA TYR A 83 -0.08 12.14 -1.67
C TYR A 83 0.33 10.97 -2.56
N ALA A 84 -0.52 10.60 -3.53
CA ALA A 84 -0.25 9.51 -4.47
C ALA A 84 0.98 9.77 -5.34
N ALA A 85 1.15 11.01 -5.82
CA ALA A 85 2.31 11.42 -6.63
C ALA A 85 3.61 11.34 -5.83
N HIS A 86 3.64 11.91 -4.60
CA HIS A 86 4.78 11.79 -3.70
C HIS A 86 5.14 10.31 -3.46
N HIS A 87 4.15 9.50 -3.08
CA HIS A 87 4.36 8.07 -2.82
C HIS A 87 4.90 7.33 -4.06
N LEU A 88 4.46 7.70 -5.27
CA LEU A 88 4.96 7.12 -6.53
C LEU A 88 6.46 7.39 -6.73
N LEU A 89 6.88 8.64 -6.56
CA LEU A 89 8.27 9.05 -6.72
C LEU A 89 9.18 8.35 -5.70
N VAL A 90 8.80 8.39 -4.44
CA VAL A 90 9.61 7.76 -3.37
C VAL A 90 9.70 6.25 -3.55
N LYS A 91 8.61 5.59 -3.90
CA LYS A 91 8.63 4.13 -4.14
C LYS A 91 9.49 3.75 -5.34
N GLY A 92 9.40 4.50 -6.44
CA GLY A 92 10.28 4.31 -7.60
C GLY A 92 11.74 4.38 -7.19
N ALA A 93 12.12 5.44 -6.46
CA ALA A 93 13.48 5.62 -5.96
C ALA A 93 13.92 4.51 -5.00
N LEU A 94 13.05 4.06 -4.07
CA LEU A 94 13.38 2.99 -3.12
C LEU A 94 13.52 1.62 -3.80
N PHE A 95 12.72 1.30 -4.82
CA PHE A 95 12.89 0.06 -5.58
C PHE A 95 14.21 0.05 -6.36
N LEU A 96 14.62 1.20 -6.93
CA LEU A 96 15.95 1.33 -7.56
C LEU A 96 17.07 1.21 -6.53
N ALA A 97 16.89 1.82 -5.33
CA ALA A 97 17.85 1.69 -4.22
C ALA A 97 18.11 0.23 -3.84
N VAL A 98 17.09 -0.64 -3.85
CA VAL A 98 17.28 -2.07 -3.56
C VAL A 98 18.23 -2.71 -4.56
N GLY A 99 18.12 -2.40 -5.85
CA GLY A 99 19.04 -2.89 -6.90
C GLY A 99 20.47 -2.37 -6.70
N VAL A 100 20.61 -1.06 -6.51
CA VAL A 100 21.92 -0.39 -6.32
C VAL A 100 22.63 -0.95 -5.08
N ILE A 101 21.95 -1.01 -3.94
CA ILE A 101 22.57 -1.44 -2.66
C ILE A 101 22.92 -2.93 -2.68
N ALA A 102 22.08 -3.77 -3.31
CA ALA A 102 22.37 -5.20 -3.43
C ALA A 102 23.65 -5.49 -4.23
N THR A 103 24.01 -4.61 -5.17
CA THR A 103 25.25 -4.71 -5.96
C THR A 103 26.40 -3.87 -5.42
N THR A 104 26.21 -3.22 -4.28
CA THR A 104 27.22 -2.34 -3.65
C THR A 104 27.91 -3.05 -2.49
N GLY A 105 29.22 -3.05 -2.50
CA GLY A 105 30.04 -3.65 -1.47
C GLY A 105 30.13 -2.81 -0.18
N ARG A 106 30.75 -3.41 0.83
CA ARG A 106 30.79 -2.86 2.20
C ARG A 106 31.35 -1.44 2.30
N ARG A 107 32.29 -1.06 1.41
CA ARG A 107 32.94 0.26 1.41
C ARG A 107 31.97 1.39 1.06
N TRP A 108 31.06 1.17 0.08
CA TRP A 108 30.18 2.18 -0.47
C TRP A 108 28.75 2.11 0.06
N ARG A 109 28.43 1.15 0.94
CA ARG A 109 27.06 0.93 1.41
C ARG A 109 26.45 2.13 2.15
N TRP A 110 27.24 2.83 2.98
CA TRP A 110 26.73 3.95 3.76
C TRP A 110 26.34 5.16 2.92
N PRO A 111 27.19 5.62 1.96
CA PRO A 111 26.79 6.65 1.01
C PRO A 111 25.52 6.32 0.21
N MET A 112 25.27 5.05 -0.08
CA MET A 112 24.06 4.62 -0.78
C MET A 112 22.87 4.45 0.18
N LEU A 113 23.11 4.03 1.41
CA LEU A 113 22.05 3.81 2.39
C LEU A 113 21.44 5.12 2.90
N LEU A 114 22.24 6.18 3.06
CA LEU A 114 21.79 7.46 3.61
C LEU A 114 20.65 8.10 2.78
N PRO A 115 20.76 8.28 1.45
CA PRO A 115 19.66 8.79 0.65
C PRO A 115 18.42 7.87 0.69
N ALA A 116 18.62 6.55 0.69
CA ALA A 116 17.52 5.59 0.84
C ALA A 116 16.82 5.73 2.20
N ALA A 117 17.58 6.01 3.28
CA ALA A 117 17.02 6.23 4.61
C ALA A 117 16.17 7.52 4.67
N ILE A 118 16.63 8.61 4.06
CA ILE A 118 15.86 9.85 3.97
C ILE A 118 14.52 9.61 3.28
N LEU A 119 14.51 8.90 2.15
CA LEU A 119 13.28 8.58 1.43
C LEU A 119 12.37 7.62 2.22
N ALA A 120 12.93 6.59 2.82
CA ALA A 120 12.18 5.62 3.60
C ALA A 120 11.51 6.28 4.81
N LEU A 121 12.24 7.06 5.58
CA LEU A 121 11.68 7.83 6.70
C LEU A 121 10.74 8.93 6.21
N GLY A 122 10.97 9.46 5.01
CA GLY A 122 10.05 10.38 4.35
C GLY A 122 8.66 9.80 4.18
N ILE A 123 8.50 8.52 3.80
CA ILE A 123 7.18 7.85 3.78
C ILE A 123 6.55 7.86 5.17
N GLY A 124 7.34 7.69 6.23
CA GLY A 124 6.89 7.83 7.63
C GLY A 124 6.42 9.23 7.99
N GLY A 125 6.83 10.26 7.24
CA GLY A 125 6.52 11.67 7.47
C GLY A 125 7.66 12.44 8.10
N LEU A 126 8.93 12.06 7.82
CA LEU A 126 10.11 12.79 8.32
C LEU A 126 9.97 14.27 8.00
N PRO A 127 10.15 15.17 8.97
CA PRO A 127 10.18 16.62 8.74
C PRO A 127 11.08 17.00 7.58
N LEU A 128 10.74 18.06 6.88
CA LEU A 128 11.47 18.59 5.72
C LEU A 128 11.49 17.66 4.50
N THR A 129 10.70 16.58 4.50
CA THR A 129 10.55 15.73 3.31
C THR A 129 9.15 15.87 2.69
N GLY A 130 9.03 15.45 1.43
CA GLY A 130 7.74 15.43 0.75
C GLY A 130 6.67 14.59 1.45
N GLY A 131 7.07 13.62 2.28
CA GLY A 131 6.12 12.81 3.05
C GLY A 131 5.46 13.58 4.20
N ALA A 132 6.19 14.50 4.84
CA ALA A 132 5.59 15.42 5.81
C ALA A 132 4.56 16.32 5.13
N LEU A 133 4.88 16.86 3.94
CA LEU A 133 3.96 17.65 3.13
C LEU A 133 2.73 16.86 2.69
N ALA A 134 2.93 15.62 2.25
CA ALA A 134 1.84 14.75 1.83
C ALA A 134 0.86 14.44 2.98
N LYS A 135 1.37 14.22 4.18
CA LYS A 135 0.54 14.02 5.38
C LYS A 135 -0.16 15.31 5.81
N LEU A 136 0.54 16.45 5.73
CA LEU A 136 -0.03 17.74 6.01
C LEU A 136 -1.19 18.08 5.06
N ALA A 137 -1.03 17.77 3.77
CA ALA A 137 -2.06 17.97 2.75
C ALA A 137 -3.36 17.20 3.02
N VAL A 138 -3.26 15.97 3.55
CA VAL A 138 -4.45 15.13 3.81
C VAL A 138 -5.00 15.29 5.23
N LYS A 139 -4.31 16.00 6.11
CA LYS A 139 -4.74 16.17 7.50
C LYS A 139 -6.13 16.82 7.63
N PRO A 140 -6.49 17.90 6.91
CA PRO A 140 -7.81 18.50 6.97
C PRO A 140 -8.93 17.53 6.60
N VAL A 141 -8.69 16.65 5.61
CA VAL A 141 -9.67 15.66 5.14
C VAL A 141 -9.98 14.59 6.20
N LEU A 142 -9.00 14.24 7.04
CA LEU A 142 -9.16 13.21 8.07
C LEU A 142 -10.01 13.71 9.26
N GLY A 143 -10.09 15.02 9.45
CA GLY A 143 -10.75 15.63 10.61
C GLY A 143 -10.05 15.31 11.92
N ASP A 144 -10.75 15.64 13.02
CA ASP A 144 -10.27 15.40 14.38
C ASP A 144 -10.84 14.08 14.96
N GLY A 145 -10.22 13.56 16.01
CA GLY A 145 -10.73 12.43 16.77
C GLY A 145 -10.10 11.09 16.43
N TRP A 146 -10.92 10.02 16.35
CA TRP A 146 -10.41 8.65 16.19
C TRP A 146 -9.65 8.41 14.90
N VAL A 147 -10.06 9.06 13.81
CA VAL A 147 -9.42 8.89 12.51
C VAL A 147 -8.05 9.56 12.51
N GLU A 148 -7.91 10.74 13.12
CA GLU A 148 -6.59 11.38 13.31
C GLU A 148 -5.65 10.48 14.14
N LEU A 149 -6.15 9.92 15.25
CA LEU A 149 -5.36 8.98 16.06
C LEU A 149 -4.89 7.77 15.26
N LEU A 150 -5.78 7.17 14.47
CA LEU A 150 -5.42 6.03 13.61
C LEU A 150 -4.44 6.44 12.50
N ALA A 151 -4.53 7.65 11.97
CA ALA A 151 -3.56 8.20 11.03
C ALA A 151 -2.17 8.35 11.65
N ILE A 152 -2.10 8.82 12.89
CA ILE A 152 -0.86 8.92 13.67
C ILE A 152 -0.28 7.52 13.94
N LEU A 153 -1.09 6.56 14.36
CA LEU A 153 -0.66 5.17 14.56
C LEU A 153 -0.16 4.54 13.26
N SER A 154 -0.81 4.83 12.13
CA SER A 154 -0.34 4.42 10.80
C SER A 154 1.02 5.04 10.46
N ALA A 155 1.28 6.29 10.85
CA ALA A 155 2.57 6.94 10.65
C ALA A 155 3.68 6.27 11.48
N ILE A 156 3.39 5.94 12.74
CA ILE A 156 4.28 5.18 13.63
C ILE A 156 4.59 3.81 13.02
N GLY A 157 3.55 3.07 12.62
CA GLY A 157 3.69 1.76 11.98
C GLY A 157 4.48 1.81 10.67
N THR A 158 4.25 2.84 9.86
CA THR A 158 5.02 3.06 8.63
C THR A 158 6.50 3.31 8.91
N THR A 159 6.80 4.11 9.93
CA THR A 159 8.19 4.37 10.33
C THR A 159 8.88 3.08 10.81
N LEU A 160 8.20 2.30 11.65
CA LEU A 160 8.67 0.98 12.07
C LEU A 160 8.97 0.08 10.86
N LEU A 161 8.03 -0.02 9.91
CA LEU A 161 8.17 -0.84 8.71
C LEU A 161 9.32 -0.36 7.81
N MET A 162 9.52 0.95 7.68
CA MET A 162 10.60 1.52 6.87
C MET A 162 11.97 1.34 7.52
N LEU A 163 12.08 1.41 8.85
CA LEU A 163 13.30 1.08 9.56
C LEU A 163 13.63 -0.42 9.47
N HIS A 164 12.60 -1.28 9.51
CA HIS A 164 12.78 -2.70 9.22
C HIS A 164 13.26 -2.93 7.78
N PHE A 165 12.67 -2.23 6.80
CA PHE A 165 13.15 -2.25 5.41
C PHE A 165 14.62 -1.87 5.30
N LEU A 166 15.06 -0.76 5.93
CA LEU A 166 16.44 -0.31 5.89
C LEU A 166 17.40 -1.33 6.53
N HIS A 167 17.00 -1.95 7.63
CA HIS A 167 17.77 -3.03 8.25
C HIS A 167 17.92 -4.22 7.29
N ARG A 168 16.84 -4.67 6.65
CA ARG A 168 16.87 -5.76 5.67
C ARG A 168 17.68 -5.40 4.44
N LEU A 169 17.60 -4.15 3.99
CA LEU A 169 18.38 -3.62 2.87
C LEU A 169 19.88 -3.64 3.18
N LEU A 170 20.27 -3.23 4.39
CA LEU A 170 21.66 -3.26 4.84
C LEU A 170 22.23 -4.68 4.87
N VAL A 171 21.43 -5.65 5.31
CA VAL A 171 21.81 -7.07 5.36
C VAL A 171 21.91 -7.67 3.94
N SER A 172 21.18 -7.15 2.97
CA SER A 172 21.19 -7.63 1.57
C SER A 172 22.35 -7.09 0.72
N ALA A 173 23.15 -6.15 1.24
CA ALA A 173 24.32 -5.62 0.55
C ALA A 173 25.38 -6.71 0.30
N SER A 174 26.11 -6.59 -0.82
CA SER A 174 27.15 -7.56 -1.18
C SER A 174 28.21 -7.70 -0.08
N PRO A 175 28.62 -8.92 0.26
CA PRO A 175 29.71 -9.15 1.19
C PRO A 175 31.08 -8.75 0.62
N ASP A 176 31.24 -8.72 -0.71
CA ASP A 176 32.47 -8.33 -1.38
C ASP A 176 32.69 -6.81 -1.28
N PRO A 177 33.76 -6.35 -0.59
CA PRO A 177 34.03 -4.94 -0.40
C PRO A 177 34.37 -4.18 -1.69
N SER A 178 34.82 -4.87 -2.73
CA SER A 178 35.26 -4.28 -4.00
C SER A 178 34.11 -4.02 -4.99
N MET A 179 32.95 -4.65 -4.80
CA MET A 179 31.83 -4.48 -5.69
C MET A 179 31.29 -3.05 -5.65
N SER A 180 31.01 -2.50 -6.83
CA SER A 180 30.33 -1.21 -7.00
C SER A 180 29.16 -1.37 -7.98
N ALA A 181 28.06 -0.69 -7.69
CA ALA A 181 26.91 -0.65 -8.59
C ALA A 181 27.32 0.03 -9.92
N PRO A 182 26.77 -0.39 -11.07
CA PRO A 182 26.98 0.30 -12.34
C PRO A 182 26.62 1.77 -12.27
N VAL A 183 27.47 2.65 -12.81
CA VAL A 183 27.30 4.11 -12.71
C VAL A 183 25.93 4.55 -13.23
N GLY A 184 25.45 3.98 -14.34
CA GLY A 184 24.12 4.29 -14.89
C GLY A 184 22.97 4.01 -13.90
N TRP A 185 23.07 2.94 -13.10
CA TRP A 185 22.07 2.63 -12.07
C TRP A 185 22.10 3.64 -10.93
N VAL A 186 23.30 4.03 -10.50
CA VAL A 186 23.48 5.03 -9.45
C VAL A 186 22.95 6.38 -9.91
N LEU A 187 23.25 6.82 -11.13
CA LEU A 187 22.76 8.09 -11.69
C LEU A 187 21.23 8.10 -11.81
N SER A 188 20.64 7.04 -12.36
CA SER A 188 19.17 6.94 -12.48
C SER A 188 18.50 6.98 -11.10
N TRP A 189 19.08 6.27 -10.12
CA TRP A 189 18.57 6.29 -8.76
C TRP A 189 18.72 7.65 -8.09
N MET A 190 19.88 8.32 -8.23
CA MET A 190 20.11 9.67 -7.68
C MET A 190 19.19 10.71 -8.32
N PHE A 191 18.92 10.60 -9.62
CA PHE A 191 17.92 11.46 -10.27
C PHE A 191 16.53 11.28 -9.63
N MET A 192 16.09 10.04 -9.44
CA MET A 192 14.81 9.74 -8.77
C MET A 192 14.79 10.19 -7.30
N PHE A 193 15.92 10.08 -6.60
CA PHE A 193 16.07 10.59 -5.23
C PHE A 193 15.85 12.10 -5.18
N VAL A 194 16.54 12.85 -6.03
CA VAL A 194 16.40 14.31 -6.11
C VAL A 194 14.98 14.70 -6.50
N ALA A 195 14.39 14.03 -7.50
CA ALA A 195 13.01 14.28 -7.91
C ALA A 195 12.02 14.02 -6.75
N ALA A 196 12.19 12.93 -6.01
CA ALA A 196 11.33 12.61 -4.86
C ALA A 196 11.47 13.59 -3.70
N LEU A 197 12.62 14.28 -3.59
CA LEU A 197 12.85 15.28 -2.55
C LEU A 197 12.33 16.66 -2.96
N VAL A 198 12.57 17.09 -4.20
CA VAL A 198 12.31 18.44 -4.67
C VAL A 198 10.87 18.61 -5.19
N ALA A 199 10.38 17.67 -6.00
CA ALA A 199 9.08 17.80 -6.65
C ALA A 199 7.90 18.03 -5.68
N PRO A 200 7.82 17.37 -4.50
CA PRO A 200 6.74 17.63 -3.55
C PRO A 200 6.74 19.07 -3.04
N TRP A 201 7.90 19.68 -2.77
CA TRP A 201 8.01 21.07 -2.32
C TRP A 201 7.55 22.06 -3.39
N MET A 202 7.92 21.81 -4.65
CA MET A 202 7.47 22.65 -5.76
C MET A 202 5.97 22.52 -5.99
N LEU A 203 5.44 21.29 -5.99
CA LEU A 203 4.03 21.03 -6.23
C LEU A 203 3.15 21.53 -5.08
N TYR A 204 3.57 21.43 -3.83
CA TYR A 204 2.80 21.82 -2.64
C TYR A 204 2.33 23.27 -2.72
N SER A 205 3.24 24.17 -3.08
CA SER A 205 2.94 25.58 -3.25
C SER A 205 2.25 25.87 -4.60
N ALA A 206 2.70 25.23 -5.69
CA ALA A 206 2.17 25.49 -7.02
C ALA A 206 0.70 25.04 -7.20
N THR A 207 0.27 24.02 -6.47
CA THR A 207 -1.11 23.50 -6.52
C THR A 207 -2.05 24.20 -5.53
N GLY A 208 -1.54 25.13 -4.70
CA GLY A 208 -2.36 25.84 -3.73
C GLY A 208 -2.75 25.02 -2.49
N ILE A 209 -2.18 23.83 -2.28
CA ILE A 209 -2.43 22.99 -1.10
C ILE A 209 -2.00 23.69 0.18
N GLY A 210 -0.90 24.43 0.14
CA GLY A 210 -0.40 25.20 1.27
C GLY A 210 0.87 25.98 0.94
N THR A 211 1.39 26.71 1.92
CA THR A 211 2.61 27.50 1.76
C THR A 211 3.81 26.84 2.44
N TRP A 212 5.01 27.16 1.97
CA TRP A 212 6.24 26.67 2.59
C TRP A 212 6.40 27.15 4.04
N SER A 213 5.96 28.40 4.31
CA SER A 213 5.99 28.98 5.65
C SER A 213 5.15 28.17 6.64
N ASP A 214 3.98 27.69 6.23
CA ASP A 214 3.11 26.87 7.06
C ASP A 214 3.77 25.52 7.37
N ALA A 215 4.33 24.86 6.36
CA ALA A 215 5.00 23.57 6.51
C ALA A 215 6.26 23.64 7.40
N LEU A 216 6.89 24.81 7.52
CA LEU A 216 8.11 25.01 8.32
C LEU A 216 7.83 25.51 9.74
N GLN A 217 6.57 25.67 10.15
CA GLN A 217 6.23 26.06 11.52
C GLN A 217 6.75 25.05 12.55
N PRO A 218 7.35 25.48 13.67
CA PRO A 218 7.90 24.57 14.68
C PRO A 218 6.90 23.56 15.22
N ALA A 219 5.64 23.97 15.36
CA ALA A 219 4.57 23.09 15.83
C ALA A 219 4.30 21.93 14.83
N ILE A 220 4.32 22.22 13.51
CA ILE A 220 4.12 21.23 12.46
C ILE A 220 5.33 20.30 12.37
N LEU A 221 6.54 20.83 12.46
CA LEU A 221 7.78 20.04 12.48
C LEU A 221 7.80 19.11 13.70
N TRP A 222 7.36 19.56 14.86
CA TRP A 222 7.24 18.72 16.05
C TRP A 222 6.17 17.64 15.88
N ALA A 223 4.99 18.01 15.38
CA ALA A 223 3.90 17.06 15.12
C ALA A 223 4.31 15.96 14.12
N ALA A 224 5.18 16.26 13.16
CA ALA A 224 5.74 15.27 12.24
C ALA A 224 6.86 14.41 12.88
N SER A 225 7.60 14.97 13.85
CA SER A 225 8.78 14.31 14.44
C SER A 225 8.43 13.21 15.45
N TRP A 226 7.51 13.46 16.37
CA TRP A 226 7.27 12.56 17.50
C TRP A 226 6.73 11.17 17.08
N PRO A 227 5.89 11.00 16.02
CA PRO A 227 5.51 9.67 15.56
C PRO A 227 6.70 8.86 15.04
N ILE A 228 7.68 9.53 14.44
CA ILE A 228 8.91 8.91 13.95
C ILE A 228 9.77 8.44 15.12
N LEU A 229 9.88 9.24 16.17
CA LEU A 229 10.63 8.86 17.38
C LEU A 229 10.04 7.61 18.04
N ILE A 230 8.70 7.54 18.16
CA ILE A 230 8.02 6.35 18.68
C ILE A 230 8.24 5.16 17.73
N GLY A 231 8.06 5.33 16.43
CA GLY A 231 8.32 4.28 15.44
C GLY A 231 9.75 3.76 15.47
N ALA A 232 10.73 4.65 15.71
CA ALA A 232 12.14 4.29 15.87
C ALA A 232 12.38 3.49 17.17
N GLY A 233 11.75 3.88 18.27
CA GLY A 233 11.78 3.12 19.53
C GLY A 233 11.22 1.71 19.36
N LEU A 234 10.09 1.58 18.66
CA LEU A 234 9.49 0.27 18.33
C LEU A 234 10.41 -0.56 17.42
N ALA A 235 11.11 0.07 16.48
CA ALA A 235 12.07 -0.63 15.61
C ALA A 235 13.24 -1.18 16.39
N LEU A 236 13.76 -0.46 17.38
CA LEU A 236 14.79 -0.96 18.28
C LEU A 236 14.28 -2.18 19.07
N GLY A 237 13.05 -2.12 19.56
CA GLY A 237 12.38 -3.27 20.20
C GLY A 237 12.25 -4.45 19.24
N LEU A 238 11.82 -4.21 18.00
CA LEU A 238 11.71 -5.23 16.97
C LEU A 238 13.07 -5.90 16.68
N TRP A 239 14.15 -5.15 16.60
CA TRP A 239 15.49 -5.70 16.38
C TRP A 239 15.98 -6.54 17.56
N ARG A 240 15.60 -6.19 18.79
CA ARG A 240 15.98 -6.90 20.01
C ARG A 240 15.19 -8.18 20.24
N TRP A 241 13.88 -8.15 19.95
CA TRP A 241 12.92 -9.22 20.26
C TRP A 241 12.25 -9.84 19.02
N GLY A 242 12.52 -9.35 17.82
CA GLY A 242 11.86 -9.81 16.58
C GLY A 242 12.07 -11.29 16.25
N ARG A 243 13.05 -11.95 16.89
CA ARG A 243 13.24 -13.42 16.79
C ARG A 243 12.06 -14.24 17.30
N TYR A 244 11.20 -13.64 18.15
CA TYR A 244 10.01 -14.28 18.72
C TYR A 244 8.76 -14.05 17.86
N LEU A 245 8.84 -13.19 16.85
CA LEU A 245 7.70 -12.96 15.95
C LEU A 245 7.49 -14.18 15.05
N PRO A 246 6.22 -14.56 14.80
CA PRO A 246 5.90 -15.60 13.84
C PRO A 246 6.39 -15.18 12.45
N ARG A 247 7.01 -16.09 11.73
CA ARG A 247 7.41 -15.86 10.34
C ARG A 247 6.22 -16.20 9.43
N VAL A 248 5.65 -15.18 8.82
CA VAL A 248 4.62 -15.37 7.80
C VAL A 248 5.33 -15.70 6.47
N PRO A 249 4.97 -16.81 5.80
CA PRO A 249 5.57 -17.18 4.52
C PRO A 249 5.42 -16.07 3.48
N GLU A 250 6.42 -15.88 2.66
CA GLU A 250 6.35 -14.94 1.52
C GLU A 250 5.25 -15.38 0.56
N GLY A 251 4.28 -14.51 0.24
CA GLY A 251 3.09 -14.83 -0.53
C GLY A 251 1.93 -15.36 0.32
N ASP A 252 1.85 -14.97 1.58
CA ASP A 252 0.95 -15.43 2.65
C ASP A 252 -0.49 -15.73 2.21
N VAL A 253 -1.14 -14.81 1.50
CA VAL A 253 -2.52 -14.98 1.01
C VAL A 253 -2.61 -16.11 -0.02
N VAL A 254 -1.63 -16.22 -0.92
CA VAL A 254 -1.59 -17.30 -1.92
C VAL A 254 -1.35 -18.65 -1.24
N VAL A 255 -0.44 -18.70 -0.26
CA VAL A 255 -0.13 -19.93 0.47
C VAL A 255 -1.32 -20.39 1.32
N VAL A 256 -1.98 -19.47 2.02
CA VAL A 256 -3.20 -19.75 2.81
C VAL A 256 -4.38 -20.07 1.88
N GLY A 257 -4.48 -19.42 0.72
CA GLY A 257 -5.51 -19.65 -0.28
C GLY A 257 -5.34 -20.95 -1.09
N GLN A 258 -4.14 -21.57 -1.11
CA GLN A 258 -3.90 -22.80 -1.87
C GLN A 258 -4.85 -23.96 -1.55
N PRO A 259 -5.19 -24.26 -0.27
CA PRO A 259 -6.16 -25.30 0.03
C PRO A 259 -7.55 -24.98 -0.52
N VAL A 260 -7.99 -23.72 -0.38
CA VAL A 260 -9.27 -23.23 -0.89
C VAL A 260 -9.28 -23.29 -2.43
N MET A 261 -8.20 -22.82 -3.08
CA MET A 261 -8.07 -22.88 -4.53
C MET A 261 -8.11 -24.33 -5.06
N ARG A 262 -7.50 -25.28 -4.36
CA ARG A 262 -7.60 -26.70 -4.71
C ARG A 262 -9.03 -27.22 -4.65
N VAL A 263 -9.83 -26.79 -3.69
CA VAL A 263 -11.26 -27.15 -3.62
C VAL A 263 -12.03 -26.52 -4.77
N VAL A 264 -11.81 -25.22 -5.04
CA VAL A 264 -12.45 -24.51 -6.16
C VAL A 264 -12.13 -25.16 -7.50
N VAL A 265 -10.86 -25.50 -7.74
CA VAL A 265 -10.44 -26.18 -8.98
C VAL A 265 -11.11 -27.56 -9.10
N ARG A 266 -11.16 -28.34 -8.03
CA ARG A 266 -11.85 -29.65 -8.05
C ARG A 266 -13.36 -29.52 -8.32
N CYS A 267 -14.00 -28.49 -7.76
CA CYS A 267 -15.40 -28.20 -8.04
C CYS A 267 -15.59 -27.78 -9.50
N ALA A 268 -14.72 -26.93 -10.04
CA ALA A 268 -14.77 -26.53 -11.43
C ALA A 268 -14.57 -27.71 -12.39
N GLU A 269 -13.59 -28.59 -12.13
CA GLU A 269 -13.38 -29.83 -12.89
C GLU A 269 -14.55 -30.80 -12.78
N ALA A 270 -15.26 -30.86 -11.64
CA ALA A 270 -16.47 -31.66 -11.48
C ALA A 270 -17.61 -31.07 -12.31
N LEU A 271 -17.79 -29.75 -12.29
CA LEU A 271 -18.80 -29.06 -13.10
C LEU A 271 -18.54 -29.24 -14.59
N GLU A 272 -17.30 -29.14 -15.04
CA GLU A 272 -16.89 -29.34 -16.44
C GLU A 272 -17.16 -30.78 -16.91
N ARG A 273 -16.94 -31.75 -16.02
CA ARG A 273 -17.30 -33.15 -16.30
C ARG A 273 -18.82 -33.35 -16.43
N VAL A 274 -19.62 -32.73 -15.55
CA VAL A 274 -21.09 -32.77 -15.63
C VAL A 274 -21.58 -32.07 -16.90
N GLU A 275 -21.02 -30.91 -17.24
CA GLU A 275 -21.33 -30.21 -18.49
C GLU A 275 -20.97 -31.06 -19.72
N GLY A 276 -19.80 -31.72 -19.69
CA GLY A 276 -19.36 -32.62 -20.76
C GLY A 276 -20.31 -33.80 -20.98
N VAL A 277 -20.90 -34.35 -19.89
CA VAL A 277 -21.92 -35.39 -19.98
C VAL A 277 -23.25 -34.82 -20.51
N LEU A 278 -23.67 -33.66 -20.04
CA LEU A 278 -24.92 -33.03 -20.48
C LEU A 278 -24.88 -32.58 -21.94
N ARG A 279 -23.71 -32.26 -22.47
CA ARG A 279 -23.51 -31.91 -23.90
C ARG A 279 -23.60 -33.10 -24.85
N GLN A 280 -23.60 -34.36 -24.33
CA GLN A 280 -23.80 -35.53 -25.20
C GLN A 280 -25.24 -35.55 -25.72
N TRP A 281 -25.40 -35.65 -27.04
CA TRP A 281 -26.70 -35.63 -27.72
C TRP A 281 -27.77 -36.55 -27.09
N PRO A 282 -27.49 -37.79 -26.68
CA PRO A 282 -28.47 -38.65 -26.03
C PRO A 282 -28.92 -38.10 -24.68
N VAL A 283 -28.01 -37.56 -23.86
CA VAL A 283 -28.30 -37.03 -22.52
C VAL A 283 -29.07 -35.70 -22.62
N ALA A 284 -28.69 -34.82 -23.52
CA ALA A 284 -29.40 -33.57 -23.77
C ALA A 284 -30.82 -33.79 -24.29
N GLY A 285 -31.00 -34.78 -25.19
CA GLY A 285 -32.31 -35.15 -25.71
C GLY A 285 -33.22 -35.74 -24.64
N LEU A 286 -32.71 -36.66 -23.80
CA LEU A 286 -33.44 -37.27 -22.69
C LEU A 286 -33.82 -36.22 -21.62
N SER A 287 -32.92 -35.30 -21.30
CA SER A 287 -33.17 -34.22 -20.35
C SER A 287 -34.27 -33.27 -20.81
N LEU A 288 -34.27 -32.88 -22.10
CA LEU A 288 -35.30 -32.08 -22.72
C LEU A 288 -36.66 -32.82 -22.74
N LEU A 289 -36.66 -34.11 -23.03
CA LEU A 289 -37.88 -34.93 -23.06
C LEU A 289 -38.47 -35.05 -21.64
N MET A 290 -37.66 -35.32 -20.63
CA MET A 290 -38.09 -35.32 -19.23
C MET A 290 -38.66 -33.98 -18.79
N LEU A 291 -37.98 -32.89 -19.09
CA LEU A 291 -38.42 -31.53 -18.74
C LEU A 291 -39.78 -31.22 -19.39
N SER A 292 -39.95 -31.60 -20.67
CA SER A 292 -41.21 -31.42 -21.41
C SER A 292 -42.35 -32.26 -20.82
N LEU A 293 -42.09 -33.50 -20.39
CA LEU A 293 -43.06 -34.36 -19.72
C LEU A 293 -43.47 -33.84 -18.34
N ILE A 294 -42.51 -33.32 -17.55
CA ILE A 294 -42.78 -32.73 -16.24
C ILE A 294 -43.61 -31.43 -16.41
N LEU A 295 -43.23 -30.56 -17.32
CA LEU A 295 -43.97 -29.32 -17.61
C LEU A 295 -45.37 -29.62 -18.15
N GLY A 296 -45.49 -30.58 -19.06
CA GLY A 296 -46.78 -31.03 -19.58
C GLY A 296 -47.66 -31.60 -18.47
N GLY A 297 -47.11 -32.47 -17.59
CA GLY A 297 -47.83 -33.02 -16.45
C GLY A 297 -48.31 -31.98 -15.45
N VAL A 298 -47.51 -30.97 -15.18
CA VAL A 298 -47.91 -29.84 -14.31
C VAL A 298 -49.01 -28.99 -14.93
N MET A 299 -48.94 -28.75 -16.25
CA MET A 299 -50.00 -28.00 -16.95
C MET A 299 -51.35 -28.78 -17.03
N PHE A 300 -51.31 -30.13 -17.13
CA PHE A 300 -52.54 -30.94 -17.16
C PHE A 300 -53.16 -31.20 -15.79
N ASN A 301 -52.36 -31.16 -14.69
CA ASN A 301 -52.86 -31.35 -13.31
C ASN A 301 -53.23 -30.02 -12.62
N GLY A 302 -53.03 -28.89 -13.26
CA GLY A 302 -53.35 -27.54 -12.74
C GLY A 302 -54.74 -27.00 -13.13
N HIS A 303 -55.63 -27.86 -13.66
CA HIS A 303 -57.04 -27.53 -13.94
C HIS A 303 -58.00 -28.37 -13.11
#